data_974a0bc301da3091b24f0182ff583cf7
#
_entry.id   974a0bc301da3091b24f0182ff583cf7
#
_cell.length_a   1.000
_cell.length_b   1.000
_cell.length_c   1.000
_cell.angle_alpha   90.00
_cell.angle_beta   90.00
_cell.angle_gamma   90.00
#
_symmetry.space_group_name_H-M   'P 1'
#
loop_
_entity.id
_entity.type
_entity.pdbx_description
1 polymer ?
#
loop_
_entity_poly.entity_id
_entity_poly.type
_entity_poly.pdbx_seq_one_letter_code
_entity_poly.pdbx_strand_id
1 'polypeptide(L)'
;MKKIVPLAVLAFMMASCGEEKKDYDATGTFEATEVTVSAESSGQLVSFNVTEGQLLNGGLTVGQIDSRQLALKREQLATSNQQLDANHGLLEANKRQLAANRQATASKQLDLKKQVASIRQQIANLQRERQRFSELLHDGAVPRKQVDDIDYQIEVLRKQLAATTEQIASQNAALAEQNKGIAAQIDGISSQQAGVTAQQAGVRTQQAQIDDQIAHTFVKSPLAGTIL
;
A
#
# COMPACT_ATOMS: atom_id res chain seq x y z
N MET A 1 -30.67 -3.23 -116.44
CA MET A 1 -29.77 -3.99 -115.57
C MET A 1 -28.88 -3.01 -114.79
N LYS A 2 -29.41 -2.03 -114.03
CA LYS A 2 -28.62 -1.04 -113.32
C LYS A 2 -29.02 -0.74 -111.85
N LYS A 3 -29.84 -1.60 -111.22
CA LYS A 3 -30.32 -1.31 -109.83
C LYS A 3 -30.15 -2.42 -108.82
N ILE A 4 -29.33 -3.47 -109.13
CA ILE A 4 -29.09 -4.62 -108.20
C ILE A 4 -27.75 -4.53 -107.48
N VAL A 5 -26.77 -3.77 -108.00
CA VAL A 5 -25.40 -3.66 -107.41
C VAL A 5 -25.39 -2.92 -106.09
N PRO A 6 -26.14 -1.86 -105.78
CA PRO A 6 -26.09 -1.17 -104.49
C PRO A 6 -26.70 -1.99 -103.34
N LEU A 7 -27.62 -2.92 -103.59
CA LEU A 7 -28.22 -3.74 -102.54
C LEU A 7 -27.28 -4.84 -101.99
N ALA A 8 -26.45 -5.37 -102.89
CA ALA A 8 -25.45 -6.40 -102.51
C ALA A 8 -24.28 -5.85 -101.64
N VAL A 9 -23.92 -4.58 -101.82
CA VAL A 9 -22.86 -3.91 -101.01
C VAL A 9 -23.37 -3.53 -99.60
N LEU A 10 -24.68 -3.22 -99.49
CA LEU A 10 -25.27 -2.92 -98.19
C LEU A 10 -25.45 -4.19 -97.32
N ALA A 11 -25.66 -5.33 -97.93
CA ALA A 11 -25.79 -6.63 -97.22
C ALA A 11 -24.41 -7.15 -96.69
N PHE A 12 -23.26 -6.75 -97.27
CA PHE A 12 -21.94 -7.19 -96.87
C PHE A 12 -21.35 -6.38 -95.69
N MET A 13 -21.92 -5.19 -95.40
CA MET A 13 -21.50 -4.38 -94.22
C MET A 13 -22.16 -4.80 -92.92
N MET A 14 -23.20 -5.64 -92.93
CA MET A 14 -23.87 -6.10 -91.73
C MET A 14 -23.30 -7.38 -91.10
N ALA A 15 -22.28 -7.99 -91.72
CA ALA A 15 -21.71 -9.26 -91.30
C ALA A 15 -20.37 -9.09 -90.49
N SER A 16 -19.97 -7.85 -90.13
CA SER A 16 -18.72 -7.61 -89.40
C SER A 16 -18.95 -7.08 -87.97
N CYS A 17 -19.93 -7.62 -87.27
CA CYS A 17 -20.02 -7.46 -85.86
C CYS A 17 -19.72 -8.84 -85.19
N GLY A 18 -18.46 -9.28 -85.31
CA GLY A 18 -17.92 -10.34 -84.47
C GLY A 18 -17.71 -9.81 -83.08
N GLU A 19 -18.56 -10.14 -82.17
CA GLU A 19 -18.40 -9.96 -80.78
C GLU A 19 -17.24 -10.89 -80.34
N GLU A 20 -16.09 -10.30 -80.07
CA GLU A 20 -14.98 -11.00 -79.43
C GLU A 20 -15.43 -11.45 -78.05
N LYS A 21 -15.84 -12.70 -77.92
CA LYS A 21 -16.04 -13.35 -76.63
C LYS A 21 -14.74 -13.31 -75.91
N LYS A 22 -14.61 -12.39 -74.95
CA LYS A 22 -13.55 -12.45 -73.98
C LYS A 22 -13.84 -13.69 -73.12
N ASP A 23 -12.99 -14.72 -73.27
CA ASP A 23 -12.97 -15.91 -72.41
C ASP A 23 -12.53 -15.52 -71.00
N TYR A 24 -13.44 -14.98 -70.21
CA TYR A 24 -13.28 -14.91 -68.76
C TYR A 24 -14.32 -15.82 -68.16
N ASP A 25 -13.86 -16.85 -67.46
CA ASP A 25 -14.76 -17.75 -66.73
C ASP A 25 -15.31 -17.15 -65.44
N ALA A 26 -14.69 -16.07 -64.94
CA ALA A 26 -15.18 -15.31 -63.79
C ALA A 26 -14.66 -13.87 -63.75
N THR A 27 -15.46 -12.92 -63.34
CA THR A 27 -15.12 -11.56 -62.97
C THR A 27 -15.36 -11.39 -61.47
N GLY A 28 -14.31 -11.02 -60.72
CA GLY A 28 -14.38 -10.74 -59.29
C GLY A 28 -13.75 -9.40 -58.97
N THR A 29 -14.28 -8.72 -57.98
CA THR A 29 -13.64 -7.55 -57.39
C THR A 29 -12.90 -7.99 -56.17
N PHE A 30 -11.60 -7.66 -56.08
CA PHE A 30 -10.83 -7.87 -54.86
C PHE A 30 -11.05 -6.67 -53.96
N GLU A 31 -11.61 -6.92 -52.76
CA GLU A 31 -11.73 -5.90 -51.72
C GLU A 31 -10.66 -6.15 -50.67
N ALA A 32 -9.82 -5.16 -50.37
CA ALA A 32 -8.91 -5.17 -49.26
C ALA A 32 -9.45 -4.30 -48.12
N THR A 33 -9.38 -4.79 -46.89
CA THR A 33 -9.70 -3.97 -45.72
C THR A 33 -8.54 -3.05 -45.43
N GLU A 34 -8.73 -1.75 -45.61
CA GLU A 34 -7.77 -0.73 -45.28
C GLU A 34 -8.03 -0.22 -43.85
N VAL A 35 -7.00 -0.14 -43.04
CA VAL A 35 -7.06 0.38 -41.66
C VAL A 35 -6.05 1.50 -41.50
N THR A 36 -6.54 2.70 -41.23
CA THR A 36 -5.70 3.85 -40.93
C THR A 36 -5.26 3.79 -39.47
N VAL A 37 -3.95 3.73 -39.22
CA VAL A 37 -3.33 3.76 -37.88
C VAL A 37 -3.01 5.19 -37.50
N SER A 38 -3.65 5.71 -36.47
CA SER A 38 -3.40 7.05 -35.91
C SER A 38 -2.58 6.97 -34.64
N ALA A 39 -1.72 7.94 -34.39
CA ALA A 39 -1.05 8.09 -33.11
C ALA A 39 -2.04 8.54 -32.04
N GLU A 40 -2.03 7.90 -30.87
CA GLU A 40 -2.90 8.22 -29.74
C GLU A 40 -2.32 9.34 -28.85
N SER A 41 -1.03 9.66 -29.03
CA SER A 41 -0.32 10.73 -28.32
C SER A 41 0.15 11.81 -29.28
N SER A 42 0.21 13.06 -28.78
CA SER A 42 0.76 14.20 -29.51
C SER A 42 2.22 14.43 -29.10
N GLY A 43 3.10 14.72 -30.05
CA GLY A 43 4.50 15.00 -29.76
C GLY A 43 5.41 14.83 -30.98
N GLN A 44 6.71 14.95 -30.74
CA GLN A 44 7.71 14.74 -31.77
C GLN A 44 7.88 13.23 -32.04
N LEU A 45 7.81 12.82 -33.30
CA LEU A 45 8.11 11.46 -33.72
C LEU A 45 9.63 11.22 -33.61
N VAL A 46 10.05 10.31 -32.74
CA VAL A 46 11.47 9.98 -32.50
C VAL A 46 11.95 8.91 -33.46
N SER A 47 11.09 7.93 -33.74
CA SER A 47 11.40 6.85 -34.68
C SER A 47 10.14 6.44 -35.45
N PHE A 48 10.33 6.10 -36.71
CA PHE A 48 9.30 5.53 -37.57
C PHE A 48 9.98 4.54 -38.52
N ASN A 49 9.86 3.27 -38.20
CA ASN A 49 10.67 2.20 -38.83
C ASN A 49 9.81 1.30 -39.69
N VAL A 50 9.15 1.88 -40.68
CA VAL A 50 8.34 1.14 -41.64
C VAL A 50 8.57 1.63 -43.05
N THR A 51 8.41 0.74 -44.05
CA THR A 51 8.52 1.06 -45.45
C THR A 51 7.30 0.53 -46.20
N GLU A 52 6.94 1.24 -47.29
CA GLU A 52 5.86 0.83 -48.19
C GLU A 52 6.09 -0.62 -48.69
N GLY A 53 5.05 -1.42 -48.73
CA GLY A 53 5.13 -2.84 -49.12
C GLY A 53 5.61 -3.79 -48.01
N GLN A 54 5.97 -3.30 -46.82
CA GLN A 54 6.42 -4.13 -45.72
C GLN A 54 5.27 -4.91 -45.09
N LEU A 55 5.47 -6.21 -44.83
CA LEU A 55 4.54 -7.04 -44.09
C LEU A 55 4.74 -6.84 -42.60
N LEU A 56 3.66 -6.51 -41.85
CA LEU A 56 3.64 -6.32 -40.41
C LEU A 56 2.81 -7.39 -39.71
N ASN A 57 3.24 -7.75 -38.50
CA ASN A 57 2.43 -8.52 -37.57
C ASN A 57 1.61 -7.59 -36.69
N GLY A 58 0.43 -8.02 -36.27
CA GLY A 58 -0.40 -7.28 -35.30
C GLY A 58 0.36 -7.06 -33.97
N GLY A 59 0.24 -5.87 -33.40
CA GLY A 59 0.90 -5.46 -32.17
C GLY A 59 2.37 -5.00 -32.33
N LEU A 60 2.95 -5.07 -33.55
CA LEU A 60 4.32 -4.59 -33.79
C LEU A 60 4.37 -3.07 -33.65
N THR A 61 5.37 -2.56 -32.88
CA THR A 61 5.61 -1.12 -32.78
C THR A 61 6.24 -0.59 -34.05
N VAL A 62 5.55 0.32 -34.71
CA VAL A 62 5.94 0.92 -35.98
C VAL A 62 6.52 2.33 -35.84
N GLY A 63 6.24 3.00 -34.72
CA GLY A 63 6.75 4.33 -34.43
C GLY A 63 6.77 4.62 -32.95
N GLN A 64 7.54 5.64 -32.55
CA GLN A 64 7.62 6.11 -31.16
C GLN A 64 7.61 7.63 -31.12
N ILE A 65 6.76 8.18 -30.28
CA ILE A 65 6.65 9.60 -29.95
C ILE A 65 7.54 9.90 -28.73
N ASP A 66 8.08 11.10 -28.63
CA ASP A 66 8.94 11.51 -27.51
C ASP A 66 8.18 11.43 -26.18
N SER A 67 8.64 10.58 -25.29
CA SER A 67 8.09 10.35 -23.95
C SER A 67 8.98 10.87 -22.83
N ARG A 68 10.05 11.61 -23.11
CA ARG A 68 11.02 12.07 -22.10
C ARG A 68 10.38 12.88 -20.97
N GLN A 69 9.43 13.75 -21.29
CA GLN A 69 8.73 14.54 -20.27
C GLN A 69 7.84 13.66 -19.36
N LEU A 70 7.21 12.64 -19.92
CA LEU A 70 6.42 11.67 -19.17
C LEU A 70 7.32 10.82 -18.27
N ALA A 71 8.48 10.38 -18.78
CA ALA A 71 9.46 9.64 -18.00
C ALA A 71 9.99 10.43 -16.80
N LEU A 72 10.31 11.73 -16.98
CA LEU A 72 10.73 12.61 -15.88
C LEU A 72 9.60 12.81 -14.85
N LYS A 73 8.36 12.95 -15.30
CA LYS A 73 7.21 13.06 -14.40
C LYS A 73 6.96 11.77 -13.61
N ARG A 74 7.14 10.62 -14.24
CA ARG A 74 7.10 9.31 -13.59
C ARG A 74 8.17 9.19 -12.49
N GLU A 75 9.40 9.62 -12.77
CA GLU A 75 10.50 9.63 -11.81
C GLU A 75 10.22 10.59 -10.63
N GLN A 76 9.67 11.76 -10.90
CA GLN A 76 9.24 12.70 -9.86
C GLN A 76 8.19 12.07 -8.93
N LEU A 77 7.20 11.37 -9.49
CA LEU A 77 6.17 10.67 -8.71
C LEU A 77 6.78 9.50 -7.90
N ALA A 78 7.75 8.78 -8.46
CA ALA A 78 8.47 7.71 -7.75
C ALA A 78 9.23 8.28 -6.53
N THR A 79 9.93 9.40 -6.71
CA THR A 79 10.62 10.11 -5.62
C THR A 79 9.64 10.60 -4.55
N SER A 80 8.49 11.16 -4.96
CA SER A 80 7.43 11.56 -4.02
C SER A 80 6.90 10.37 -3.22
N ASN A 81 6.71 9.22 -3.86
CA ASN A 81 6.29 8.00 -3.16
C ASN A 81 7.34 7.53 -2.14
N GLN A 82 8.63 7.59 -2.47
CA GLN A 82 9.71 7.28 -1.53
C GLN A 82 9.73 8.21 -0.30
N GLN A 83 9.45 9.51 -0.51
CA GLN A 83 9.34 10.48 0.60
C GLN A 83 8.16 10.13 1.53
N LEU A 84 7.03 9.74 0.95
CA LEU A 84 5.86 9.29 1.72
C LEU A 84 6.14 7.99 2.48
N ASP A 85 6.87 7.04 1.89
CA ASP A 85 7.31 5.81 2.56
C ASP A 85 8.24 6.12 3.74
N ALA A 86 9.19 7.04 3.58
CA ALA A 86 10.06 7.49 4.66
C ALA A 86 9.27 8.15 5.80
N ASN A 87 8.30 9.00 5.48
CA ASN A 87 7.39 9.62 6.44
C ASN A 87 6.57 8.56 7.20
N HIS A 88 6.02 7.57 6.50
CA HIS A 88 5.31 6.47 7.12
C HIS A 88 6.21 5.70 8.09
N GLY A 89 7.46 5.43 7.71
CA GLY A 89 8.47 4.79 8.55
C GLY A 89 8.78 5.57 9.83
N LEU A 90 8.89 6.91 9.75
CA LEU A 90 9.09 7.78 10.91
C LEU A 90 7.91 7.74 11.88
N LEU A 91 6.68 7.80 11.35
CA LEU A 91 5.47 7.71 12.18
C LEU A 91 5.38 6.35 12.89
N GLU A 92 5.74 5.27 12.21
CA GLU A 92 5.78 3.93 12.81
C GLU A 92 6.87 3.81 13.90
N ALA A 93 8.03 4.41 13.70
CA ALA A 93 9.09 4.47 14.73
C ALA A 93 8.61 5.24 15.97
N ASN A 94 7.96 6.37 15.80
CA ASN A 94 7.40 7.16 16.91
C ASN A 94 6.33 6.36 17.67
N LYS A 95 5.46 5.65 16.97
CA LYS A 95 4.43 4.77 17.57
C LYS A 95 5.05 3.66 18.39
N ARG A 96 6.13 3.01 17.89
CA ARG A 96 6.88 2.00 18.64
C ARG A 96 7.54 2.58 19.88
N GLN A 97 8.12 3.78 19.81
CA GLN A 97 8.70 4.46 20.96
C GLN A 97 7.66 4.74 22.05
N LEU A 98 6.47 5.21 21.67
CA LEU A 98 5.35 5.44 22.61
C LEU A 98 4.86 4.12 23.23
N ALA A 99 4.76 3.05 22.45
CA ALA A 99 4.40 1.72 22.95
C ALA A 99 5.45 1.20 23.96
N ALA A 100 6.75 1.39 23.70
CA ALA A 100 7.82 1.04 24.64
C ALA A 100 7.72 1.84 25.95
N ASN A 101 7.42 3.14 25.88
CA ASN A 101 7.20 3.98 27.06
C ASN A 101 6.00 3.48 27.88
N ARG A 102 4.91 3.08 27.23
CA ARG A 102 3.75 2.48 27.89
C ARG A 102 4.09 1.18 28.60
N GLN A 103 4.90 0.33 27.94
CA GLN A 103 5.38 -0.93 28.54
C GLN A 103 6.26 -0.68 29.77
N ALA A 104 7.19 0.30 29.71
CA ALA A 104 8.01 0.68 30.84
C ALA A 104 7.17 1.18 32.03
N THR A 105 6.10 1.94 31.75
CA THR A 105 5.13 2.37 32.76
C THR A 105 4.44 1.19 33.43
N ALA A 106 3.97 0.22 32.63
CA ALA A 106 3.34 -1.01 33.15
C ALA A 106 4.29 -1.83 34.04
N SER A 107 5.58 -1.92 33.65
CA SER A 107 6.60 -2.61 34.46
C SER A 107 6.80 -1.93 35.82
N LYS A 108 6.85 -0.60 35.87
CA LYS A 108 6.94 0.15 37.13
C LYS A 108 5.75 -0.14 38.06
N GLN A 109 4.53 -0.21 37.52
CA GLN A 109 3.35 -0.58 38.29
C GLN A 109 3.44 -1.98 38.89
N LEU A 110 3.98 -2.93 38.13
CA LEU A 110 4.19 -4.30 38.60
C LEU A 110 5.20 -4.36 39.75
N ASP A 111 6.30 -3.62 39.67
CA ASP A 111 7.33 -3.58 40.70
C ASP A 111 6.82 -2.98 41.99
N LEU A 112 6.01 -1.93 41.92
CA LEU A 112 5.33 -1.36 43.09
C LEU A 112 4.38 -2.38 43.76
N LYS A 113 3.64 -3.16 42.97
CA LYS A 113 2.80 -4.24 43.52
C LYS A 113 3.62 -5.32 44.22
N LYS A 114 4.79 -5.69 43.68
CA LYS A 114 5.71 -6.66 44.31
C LYS A 114 6.24 -6.12 45.67
N GLN A 115 6.54 -4.84 45.75
CA GLN A 115 6.98 -4.23 47.00
C GLN A 115 5.91 -4.33 48.09
N VAL A 116 4.65 -4.03 47.79
CA VAL A 116 3.52 -4.21 48.72
C VAL A 116 3.37 -5.69 49.12
N ALA A 117 3.48 -6.61 48.17
CA ALA A 117 3.38 -8.04 48.45
C ALA A 117 4.47 -8.52 49.41
N SER A 118 5.71 -8.03 49.25
CA SER A 118 6.82 -8.31 50.15
C SER A 118 6.57 -7.86 51.58
N ILE A 119 6.11 -6.60 51.77
CA ILE A 119 5.78 -6.09 53.15
C ILE A 119 4.63 -6.92 53.76
N ARG A 120 3.59 -7.25 52.99
CA ARG A 120 2.49 -8.12 53.48
C ARG A 120 3.01 -9.50 53.92
N GLN A 121 3.93 -10.08 53.18
CA GLN A 121 4.53 -11.38 53.51
C GLN A 121 5.34 -11.28 54.81
N GLN A 122 6.10 -10.20 55.05
CA GLN A 122 6.82 -9.96 56.29
C GLN A 122 5.86 -9.87 57.49
N ILE A 123 4.78 -9.10 57.35
CA ILE A 123 3.71 -8.99 58.37
C ILE A 123 3.12 -10.38 58.67
N ALA A 124 2.80 -11.17 57.64
CA ALA A 124 2.25 -12.51 57.85
C ALA A 124 3.20 -13.46 58.55
N ASN A 125 4.51 -13.34 58.30
CA ASN A 125 5.54 -14.12 59.00
C ASN A 125 5.59 -13.74 60.50
N LEU A 126 5.65 -12.44 60.81
CA LEU A 126 5.68 -11.96 62.17
C LEU A 126 4.38 -12.30 62.94
N GLN A 127 3.23 -12.29 62.27
CA GLN A 127 1.97 -12.70 62.90
C GLN A 127 1.97 -14.19 63.31
N ARG A 128 2.55 -15.04 62.46
CA ARG A 128 2.73 -16.47 62.80
C ARG A 128 3.73 -16.67 63.93
N GLU A 129 4.78 -15.88 63.99
CA GLU A 129 5.78 -15.86 65.05
C GLU A 129 5.17 -15.39 66.36
N ARG A 130 4.42 -14.28 66.32
CA ARG A 130 3.69 -13.75 67.45
C ARG A 130 2.75 -14.78 68.04
N GLN A 131 1.98 -15.52 67.22
CA GLN A 131 1.11 -16.55 67.73
C GLN A 131 1.85 -17.63 68.47
N ARG A 132 2.95 -18.13 67.94
CA ARG A 132 3.82 -19.13 68.63
C ARG A 132 4.32 -18.65 69.94
N PHE A 133 4.83 -17.41 69.98
CA PHE A 133 5.34 -16.81 71.24
C PHE A 133 4.22 -16.51 72.21
N SER A 134 3.01 -16.22 71.80
CA SER A 134 1.83 -16.05 72.66
C SER A 134 1.41 -17.37 73.33
N GLU A 135 1.51 -18.50 72.62
CA GLU A 135 1.28 -19.83 73.22
C GLU A 135 2.37 -20.18 74.25
N LEU A 136 3.62 -19.94 73.95
CA LEU A 136 4.73 -20.16 74.90
C LEU A 136 4.67 -19.24 76.13
N LEU A 137 4.18 -18.02 75.96
CA LEU A 137 3.94 -17.10 77.07
C LEU A 137 2.84 -17.60 78.01
N HIS A 138 1.76 -18.21 77.42
CA HIS A 138 0.69 -18.81 78.23
C HIS A 138 1.22 -19.96 79.10
N ASP A 139 2.18 -20.73 78.52
CA ASP A 139 2.83 -21.83 79.23
C ASP A 139 3.98 -21.38 80.16
N GLY A 140 4.20 -20.07 80.28
CA GLY A 140 5.25 -19.48 81.17
C GLY A 140 6.68 -19.67 80.65
N ALA A 141 6.85 -20.13 79.36
CA ALA A 141 8.14 -20.45 78.80
C ALA A 141 8.96 -19.27 78.29
N VAL A 142 8.33 -18.12 78.05
CA VAL A 142 8.95 -16.88 77.53
C VAL A 142 8.47 -15.65 78.26
N PRO A 143 9.29 -14.59 78.37
CA PRO A 143 8.87 -13.29 78.95
C PRO A 143 7.96 -12.53 78.02
N ARG A 144 6.96 -11.78 78.58
CA ARG A 144 5.99 -10.96 77.85
C ARG A 144 6.61 -9.99 76.86
N LYS A 145 7.80 -9.46 77.22
CA LYS A 145 8.54 -8.52 76.38
C LYS A 145 8.76 -9.05 74.95
N GLN A 146 8.96 -10.35 74.74
CA GLN A 146 9.18 -10.91 73.41
C GLN A 146 7.91 -10.79 72.53
N VAL A 147 6.74 -10.96 73.08
CA VAL A 147 5.46 -10.78 72.35
C VAL A 147 5.25 -9.29 72.05
N ASP A 148 5.52 -8.41 73.04
CA ASP A 148 5.39 -6.96 72.88
C ASP A 148 6.34 -6.42 71.82
N ASP A 149 7.58 -6.93 71.73
CA ASP A 149 8.55 -6.54 70.71
C ASP A 149 8.12 -6.96 69.29
N ILE A 150 7.49 -8.13 69.14
CA ILE A 150 6.94 -8.58 67.87
C ILE A 150 5.72 -7.77 67.47
N ASP A 151 4.80 -7.42 68.43
CA ASP A 151 3.66 -6.57 68.21
C ASP A 151 4.08 -5.19 67.69
N TYR A 152 5.13 -4.62 68.32
CA TYR A 152 5.68 -3.35 67.85
C TYR A 152 6.21 -3.43 66.42
N GLN A 153 6.95 -4.52 66.07
CA GLN A 153 7.46 -4.70 64.72
C GLN A 153 6.31 -4.84 63.68
N ILE A 154 5.24 -5.55 64.04
CA ILE A 154 4.05 -5.66 63.18
C ILE A 154 3.37 -4.29 62.99
N GLU A 155 3.29 -3.46 64.06
CA GLU A 155 2.70 -2.12 63.96
C GLU A 155 3.54 -1.20 63.05
N VAL A 156 4.85 -1.22 63.16
CA VAL A 156 5.77 -0.45 62.32
C VAL A 156 5.59 -0.86 60.84
N LEU A 157 5.58 -2.17 60.54
CA LEU A 157 5.38 -2.65 59.17
C LEU A 157 3.95 -2.34 58.63
N ARG A 158 2.91 -2.34 59.47
CA ARG A 158 1.57 -1.92 59.05
C ARG A 158 1.54 -0.44 58.69
N LYS A 159 2.19 0.43 59.48
CA LYS A 159 2.31 1.87 59.12
C LYS A 159 3.09 2.06 57.82
N GLN A 160 4.21 1.31 57.65
CA GLN A 160 4.97 1.32 56.38
C GLN A 160 4.11 0.83 55.19
N LEU A 161 3.32 -0.25 55.35
CA LEU A 161 2.45 -0.76 54.34
C LEU A 161 1.39 0.27 53.95
N ALA A 162 0.75 0.98 54.93
CA ALA A 162 -0.21 2.00 54.67
C ALA A 162 0.39 3.15 53.85
N ALA A 163 1.53 3.70 54.31
CA ALA A 163 2.25 4.78 53.59
C ALA A 163 2.66 4.36 52.16
N THR A 164 3.20 3.14 52.01
CA THR A 164 3.59 2.61 50.67
C THR A 164 2.38 2.43 49.80
N THR A 165 1.26 1.95 50.31
CA THR A 165 0.01 1.76 49.55
C THR A 165 -0.56 3.10 49.07
N GLU A 166 -0.55 4.14 49.90
CA GLU A 166 -0.98 5.48 49.54
C GLU A 166 -0.07 6.09 48.46
N GLN A 167 1.26 5.96 48.62
CA GLN A 167 2.22 6.40 47.60
C GLN A 167 2.01 5.70 46.27
N ILE A 168 1.74 4.39 46.28
CA ILE A 168 1.43 3.62 45.07
C ILE A 168 0.12 4.06 44.43
N ALA A 169 -0.92 4.35 45.23
CA ALA A 169 -2.19 4.86 44.71
C ALA A 169 -2.02 6.18 43.96
N SER A 170 -1.24 7.11 44.56
CA SER A 170 -0.89 8.38 43.91
C SER A 170 -0.10 8.20 42.63
N GLN A 171 0.95 7.33 42.65
CA GLN A 171 1.76 7.03 41.47
C GLN A 171 0.92 6.35 40.37
N ASN A 172 0.05 5.42 40.72
CA ASN A 172 -0.84 4.76 39.77
C ASN A 172 -1.80 5.73 39.08
N ALA A 173 -2.32 6.72 39.81
CA ALA A 173 -3.15 7.78 39.24
C ALA A 173 -2.36 8.61 38.20
N ALA A 174 -1.14 9.02 38.55
CA ALA A 174 -0.26 9.76 37.64
C ALA A 174 0.11 8.93 36.38
N LEU A 175 0.44 7.64 36.58
CA LEU A 175 0.76 6.72 35.46
C LEU A 175 -0.47 6.44 34.58
N ALA A 176 -1.67 6.38 35.15
CA ALA A 176 -2.91 6.22 34.37
C ALA A 176 -3.16 7.44 33.48
N GLU A 177 -2.94 8.65 34.00
CA GLU A 177 -3.07 9.87 33.20
C GLU A 177 -2.00 9.96 32.10
N GLN A 178 -0.75 9.62 32.43
CA GLN A 178 0.32 9.51 31.41
C GLN A 178 -0.05 8.52 30.30
N ASN A 179 -0.59 7.35 30.66
CA ASN A 179 -1.01 6.33 29.68
C ASN A 179 -2.15 6.82 28.78
N LYS A 180 -3.09 7.62 29.29
CA LYS A 180 -4.12 8.27 28.45
C LYS A 180 -3.50 9.24 27.45
N GLY A 181 -2.55 10.08 27.91
CA GLY A 181 -1.83 10.98 27.03
C GLY A 181 -1.07 10.24 25.91
N ILE A 182 -0.38 9.13 26.25
CA ILE A 182 0.29 8.28 25.27
C ILE A 182 -0.72 7.66 24.28
N ALA A 183 -1.86 7.18 24.76
CA ALA A 183 -2.91 6.62 23.90
C ALA A 183 -3.41 7.67 22.88
N ALA A 184 -3.71 8.88 23.33
CA ALA A 184 -4.13 9.97 22.45
C ALA A 184 -3.07 10.33 21.40
N GLN A 185 -1.77 10.30 21.77
CA GLN A 185 -0.68 10.51 20.81
C GLN A 185 -0.61 9.39 19.77
N ILE A 186 -0.77 8.13 20.19
CA ILE A 186 -0.79 6.96 19.27
C ILE A 186 -1.97 7.07 18.30
N ASP A 187 -3.15 7.50 18.76
CA ASP A 187 -4.32 7.70 17.92
C ASP A 187 -4.10 8.84 16.91
N GLY A 188 -3.47 9.94 17.34
CA GLY A 188 -3.04 11.02 16.46
C GLY A 188 -2.06 10.57 15.37
N ILE A 189 -1.05 9.78 15.74
CA ILE A 189 -0.09 9.19 14.78
C ILE A 189 -0.81 8.25 13.82
N SER A 190 -1.74 7.42 14.30
CA SER A 190 -2.50 6.50 13.46
C SER A 190 -3.35 7.25 12.42
N SER A 191 -3.94 8.39 12.79
CA SER A 191 -4.65 9.28 11.87
C SER A 191 -3.73 9.90 10.82
N GLN A 192 -2.52 10.32 11.21
CA GLN A 192 -1.51 10.82 10.28
C GLN A 192 -1.05 9.73 9.31
N GLN A 193 -0.84 8.48 9.79
CA GLN A 193 -0.49 7.34 8.94
C GLN A 193 -1.58 7.06 7.89
N ALA A 194 -2.86 7.12 8.28
CA ALA A 194 -3.97 6.98 7.33
C ALA A 194 -3.93 8.07 6.25
N GLY A 195 -3.63 9.31 6.62
CA GLY A 195 -3.43 10.42 5.67
C GLY A 195 -2.27 10.16 4.69
N VAL A 196 -1.12 9.72 5.19
CA VAL A 196 0.03 9.36 4.34
C VAL A 196 -0.32 8.22 3.39
N THR A 197 -1.01 7.18 3.86
CA THR A 197 -1.45 6.06 3.03
C THR A 197 -2.40 6.50 1.91
N ALA A 198 -3.32 7.42 2.20
CA ALA A 198 -4.22 7.99 1.20
C ALA A 198 -3.45 8.80 0.14
N GLN A 199 -2.44 9.59 0.56
CA GLN A 199 -1.57 10.32 -0.37
C GLN A 199 -0.76 9.38 -1.25
N GLN A 200 -0.22 8.29 -0.71
CA GLN A 200 0.48 7.25 -1.48
C GLN A 200 -0.43 6.61 -2.53
N ALA A 201 -1.68 6.30 -2.18
CA ALA A 201 -2.66 5.78 -3.14
C ALA A 201 -2.90 6.79 -4.29
N GLY A 202 -3.01 8.08 -3.99
CA GLY A 202 -3.13 9.14 -4.99
C GLY A 202 -1.91 9.22 -5.92
N VAL A 203 -0.69 9.16 -5.37
CA VAL A 203 0.55 9.17 -6.16
C VAL A 203 0.64 7.93 -7.06
N ARG A 204 0.28 6.74 -6.56
CA ARG A 204 0.24 5.50 -7.36
C ARG A 204 -0.75 5.59 -8.52
N THR A 205 -1.92 6.18 -8.29
CA THR A 205 -2.92 6.40 -9.36
C THR A 205 -2.37 7.34 -10.43
N GLN A 206 -1.72 8.44 -10.03
CA GLN A 206 -1.08 9.35 -10.98
C GLN A 206 0.06 8.66 -11.75
N GLN A 207 0.84 7.81 -11.09
CA GLN A 207 1.90 7.05 -11.73
C GLN A 207 1.34 6.08 -12.78
N ALA A 208 0.25 5.36 -12.46
CA ALA A 208 -0.44 4.50 -13.42
C ALA A 208 -0.96 5.28 -14.64
N GLN A 209 -1.49 6.48 -14.44
CA GLN A 209 -1.92 7.36 -15.55
C GLN A 209 -0.74 7.78 -16.45
N ILE A 210 0.42 8.08 -15.86
CA ILE A 210 1.62 8.41 -16.64
C ILE A 210 2.15 7.17 -17.40
N ASP A 211 2.12 5.99 -16.77
CA ASP A 211 2.54 4.74 -17.41
C ASP A 211 1.62 4.42 -18.61
N ASP A 212 0.32 4.64 -18.50
CA ASP A 212 -0.63 4.52 -19.59
C ASP A 212 -0.34 5.53 -20.71
N GLN A 213 -0.12 6.80 -20.37
CA GLN A 213 0.27 7.80 -21.37
C GLN A 213 1.58 7.44 -22.08
N ILE A 214 2.56 6.87 -21.39
CA ILE A 214 3.82 6.38 -21.99
C ILE A 214 3.51 5.21 -22.93
N ALA A 215 2.62 4.30 -22.57
CA ALA A 215 2.22 3.20 -23.43
C ALA A 215 1.61 3.68 -24.76
N HIS A 216 0.83 4.76 -24.71
CA HIS A 216 0.22 5.40 -25.88
C HIS A 216 1.21 6.19 -26.76
N THR A 217 2.46 6.40 -26.32
CA THR A 217 3.51 6.99 -27.18
C THR A 217 4.07 5.99 -28.20
N PHE A 218 3.80 4.68 -28.05
CA PHE A 218 4.18 3.68 -29.01
C PHE A 218 3.08 3.44 -30.02
N VAL A 219 3.32 3.82 -31.29
CA VAL A 219 2.38 3.53 -32.38
C VAL A 219 2.53 2.05 -32.76
N LYS A 220 1.45 1.30 -32.64
CA LYS A 220 1.43 -0.15 -32.91
C LYS A 220 0.50 -0.48 -34.05
N SER A 221 0.86 -1.50 -34.86
CA SER A 221 -0.06 -2.05 -35.85
C SER A 221 -1.21 -2.78 -35.16
N PRO A 222 -2.49 -2.46 -35.44
CA PRO A 222 -3.64 -3.13 -34.83
C PRO A 222 -3.87 -4.55 -35.35
N LEU A 223 -3.40 -4.85 -36.56
CA LEU A 223 -3.58 -6.14 -37.23
C LEU A 223 -2.36 -6.51 -38.10
N ALA A 224 -2.28 -7.76 -38.52
CA ALA A 224 -1.30 -8.19 -39.50
C ALA A 224 -1.73 -7.71 -40.90
N GLY A 225 -0.80 -7.17 -41.67
CA GLY A 225 -1.09 -6.64 -43.01
C GLY A 225 0.15 -6.05 -43.70
N THR A 226 -0.05 -5.52 -44.90
CA THR A 226 0.99 -4.85 -45.70
C THR A 226 0.79 -3.34 -45.60
N ILE A 227 1.88 -2.60 -45.48
CA ILE A 227 1.85 -1.13 -45.49
C ILE A 227 1.64 -0.66 -46.94
N LEU A 228 0.69 0.27 -47.09
CA LEU A 228 0.38 0.95 -48.33
C LEU A 228 1.22 2.22 -48.47
#